data_929509d208023ce35999dc176fb57f06
#
_entry.id   929509d208023ce35999dc176fb57f06
#
_cell.length_a   1.000
_cell.length_b   1.000
_cell.length_c   1.000
_cell.angle_alpha   90.00
_cell.angle_beta   90.00
_cell.angle_gamma   90.00
#
_symmetry.space_group_name_H-M   'P 1'
#
loop_
_entity.id
_entity.type
_entity.pdbx_description
1 polymer ?
#
loop_
_entity_poly.entity_id
_entity_poly.type
_entity_poly.pdbx_seq_one_letter_code
_entity_poly.pdbx_strand_id
1 'polypeptide(L)'
;NNMAAQEALHQRLQALPQVETAAMAVQLPLSCGSNGVHIEGEEMSWLQLPAFDSTAFRLLGFNVIEQYSDPIEGTCWFTEEAQRRYGITAGNRTVGTNKDGEPQYECCGIIADFRARDPLYKPMPDSHLAVRNRSDVCMNHLLKVRGDRAEALNAVREAWRDVAKEYIGVPRETDIYYIDDFLADSLTGTRNTMKLVMTFMVLAILVSALGLFAMSVYYTEQQARQIALRKIFGSGVK
;
A
#
# COMPACT_ATOMS: atom_id res chain seq x y z
N ASN A 1 24.86 6.28 -17.73
CA ASN A 1 25.56 6.82 -16.55
C ASN A 1 24.68 7.06 -15.33
N ASN A 2 23.42 6.62 -15.37
CA ASN A 2 22.53 6.78 -14.21
C ASN A 2 22.96 5.85 -13.04
N MET A 3 23.50 4.69 -13.32
CA MET A 3 23.92 3.73 -12.28
C MET A 3 25.11 4.24 -11.46
N ALA A 4 26.14 4.84 -12.10
CA ALA A 4 27.27 5.40 -11.38
C ALA A 4 26.86 6.54 -10.43
N ALA A 5 25.89 7.36 -10.83
CA ALA A 5 25.33 8.40 -9.97
C ALA A 5 24.56 7.82 -8.78
N GLN A 6 23.80 6.74 -8.99
CA GLN A 6 23.06 6.06 -7.91
C GLN A 6 24.00 5.38 -6.92
N GLU A 7 25.06 4.74 -7.42
CA GLU A 7 26.09 4.14 -6.60
C GLU A 7 26.82 5.19 -5.75
N ALA A 8 27.24 6.31 -6.37
CA ALA A 8 27.88 7.41 -5.67
C ALA A 8 26.96 8.03 -4.61
N LEU A 9 25.67 8.16 -4.93
CA LEU A 9 24.67 8.62 -3.98
C LEU A 9 24.54 7.64 -2.80
N HIS A 10 24.43 6.35 -3.09
CA HIS A 10 24.31 5.33 -2.06
C HIS A 10 25.50 5.37 -1.08
N GLN A 11 26.73 5.46 -1.60
CA GLN A 11 27.94 5.56 -0.77
C GLN A 11 27.96 6.83 0.09
N ARG A 12 27.54 7.99 -0.48
CA ARG A 12 27.44 9.24 0.29
C ARG A 12 26.39 9.18 1.37
N LEU A 13 25.23 8.59 1.06
CA LEU A 13 24.14 8.42 2.04
C LEU A 13 24.56 7.51 3.20
N GLN A 14 25.28 6.43 2.92
CA GLN A 14 25.84 5.55 3.96
C GLN A 14 26.87 6.23 4.87
N ALA A 15 27.59 7.22 4.32
CA ALA A 15 28.61 7.96 5.08
C ALA A 15 28.01 9.06 5.99
N LEU A 16 26.74 9.40 5.87
CA LEU A 16 26.10 10.42 6.70
C LEU A 16 25.92 9.93 8.14
N PRO A 17 26.32 10.73 9.15
CA PRO A 17 26.19 10.34 10.56
C PRO A 17 24.73 10.18 11.02
N GLN A 18 23.78 10.82 10.34
CA GLN A 18 22.35 10.72 10.57
C GLN A 18 21.74 9.43 9.99
N VAL A 19 22.45 8.73 9.10
CA VAL A 19 21.96 7.51 8.45
C VAL A 19 22.47 6.29 9.18
N GLU A 20 21.56 5.46 9.69
CA GLU A 20 21.88 4.18 10.31
C GLU A 20 22.04 3.07 9.27
N THR A 21 21.17 3.08 8.27
CA THR A 21 21.16 2.08 7.20
C THR A 21 20.67 2.72 5.91
N ALA A 22 21.37 2.46 4.81
CA ALA A 22 20.92 2.81 3.46
C ALA A 22 20.73 1.53 2.65
N ALA A 23 19.64 1.46 1.91
CA ALA A 23 19.27 0.32 1.09
C ALA A 23 18.74 0.78 -0.27
N MET A 24 18.83 -0.10 -1.26
CA MET A 24 18.40 0.18 -2.64
C MET A 24 17.09 -0.53 -2.97
N ALA A 25 16.20 0.18 -3.67
CA ALA A 25 14.95 -0.34 -4.13
C ALA A 25 14.65 0.09 -5.57
N VAL A 26 14.01 -0.76 -6.34
CA VAL A 26 13.51 -0.39 -7.68
C VAL A 26 12.18 0.35 -7.54
N GLN A 27 11.33 -0.10 -6.65
CA GLN A 27 10.01 0.49 -6.39
C GLN A 27 9.83 0.71 -4.89
N LEU A 28 9.07 1.74 -4.54
CA LEU A 28 8.74 2.01 -3.15
C LEU A 28 7.56 1.13 -2.70
N PRO A 29 7.47 0.80 -1.41
CA PRO A 29 6.25 0.27 -0.84
C PRO A 29 5.06 1.18 -1.20
N LEU A 30 3.90 0.59 -1.49
CA LEU A 30 2.67 1.25 -1.94
C LEU A 30 2.69 1.85 -3.37
N SER A 31 3.80 1.78 -4.08
CA SER A 31 3.96 2.29 -5.45
C SER A 31 4.51 1.23 -6.40
N CYS A 32 4.09 -0.02 -6.27
CA CYS A 32 4.56 -1.07 -7.16
C CYS A 32 3.65 -1.27 -8.37
N GLY A 33 4.26 -1.45 -9.53
CA GLY A 33 3.59 -1.85 -10.76
C GLY A 33 3.19 -3.33 -10.74
N SER A 34 2.37 -3.74 -11.70
CA SER A 34 2.03 -5.14 -11.93
C SER A 34 2.68 -5.63 -13.22
N ASN A 35 3.22 -6.83 -13.19
CA ASN A 35 3.77 -7.52 -14.35
C ASN A 35 2.83 -8.66 -14.75
N GLY A 36 2.62 -8.83 -16.05
CA GLY A 36 1.87 -9.97 -16.57
C GLY A 36 2.68 -11.26 -16.41
N VAL A 37 2.03 -12.29 -15.94
CA VAL A 37 2.58 -13.64 -15.80
C VAL A 37 1.75 -14.59 -16.65
N HIS A 38 2.40 -15.33 -17.53
CA HIS A 38 1.73 -16.31 -18.36
C HIS A 38 1.74 -17.66 -17.63
N ILE A 39 0.55 -18.21 -17.42
CA ILE A 39 0.36 -19.52 -16.80
C ILE A 39 -0.27 -20.43 -17.85
N GLU A 40 0.27 -21.62 -18.00
CA GLU A 40 -0.23 -22.58 -18.99
C GLU A 40 -1.70 -22.95 -18.69
N GLY A 41 -2.55 -22.76 -19.71
CA GLY A 41 -3.98 -23.04 -19.61
C GLY A 41 -4.85 -21.98 -18.96
N GLU A 42 -4.30 -20.83 -18.60
CA GLU A 42 -5.03 -19.72 -17.99
C GLU A 42 -4.90 -18.41 -18.79
N GLU A 43 -5.84 -17.47 -18.56
CA GLU A 43 -5.64 -16.07 -18.94
C GLU A 43 -4.47 -15.46 -18.18
N MET A 44 -3.90 -14.38 -18.72
CA MET A 44 -2.77 -13.68 -18.12
C MET A 44 -3.08 -13.29 -16.66
N SER A 45 -2.29 -13.81 -15.73
CA SER A 45 -2.30 -13.42 -14.32
C SER A 45 -1.41 -12.19 -14.10
N TRP A 46 -1.64 -11.44 -13.01
CA TRP A 46 -0.88 -10.26 -12.69
C TRP A 46 -0.10 -10.43 -11.39
N LEU A 47 1.18 -10.15 -11.44
CA LEU A 47 2.06 -10.21 -10.28
C LEU A 47 2.59 -8.81 -9.94
N GLN A 48 2.30 -8.33 -8.74
CA GLN A 48 2.95 -7.15 -8.18
C GLN A 48 4.33 -7.56 -7.70
N LEU A 49 5.37 -6.96 -8.27
CA LEU A 49 6.74 -7.43 -8.09
C LEU A 49 7.67 -6.27 -7.73
N PRO A 50 7.54 -5.69 -6.51
CA PRO A 50 8.55 -4.77 -6.01
C PRO A 50 9.90 -5.48 -5.91
N ALA A 51 10.98 -4.77 -6.17
CA ALA A 51 12.31 -5.33 -6.15
C ALA A 51 13.20 -4.56 -5.16
N PHE A 52 13.89 -5.29 -4.31
CA PHE A 52 14.69 -4.79 -3.21
C PHE A 52 16.05 -5.50 -3.16
N ASP A 53 17.05 -4.81 -2.66
CA ASP A 53 18.27 -5.46 -2.21
C ASP A 53 18.07 -6.19 -0.87
N SER A 54 19.03 -6.98 -0.45
CA SER A 54 18.97 -7.74 0.81
C SER A 54 18.89 -6.83 2.05
N THR A 55 19.38 -5.60 1.94
CA THR A 55 19.34 -4.61 3.02
C THR A 55 17.95 -3.98 3.13
N ALA A 56 17.33 -3.61 2.00
CA ALA A 56 15.95 -3.12 1.96
C ALA A 56 14.96 -4.19 2.43
N PHE A 57 15.16 -5.45 2.02
CA PHE A 57 14.33 -6.55 2.47
C PHE A 57 14.31 -6.68 4.01
N ARG A 58 15.50 -6.61 4.63
CA ARG A 58 15.62 -6.64 6.10
C ARG A 58 15.07 -5.39 6.77
N LEU A 59 15.31 -4.21 6.16
CA LEU A 59 14.85 -2.92 6.67
C LEU A 59 13.33 -2.84 6.72
N LEU A 60 12.65 -3.39 5.71
CA LEU A 60 11.20 -3.43 5.62
C LEU A 60 10.58 -4.51 6.54
N GLY A 61 11.39 -5.42 7.08
CA GLY A 61 10.96 -6.37 8.09
C GLY A 61 9.98 -7.43 7.60
N PHE A 62 10.15 -7.91 6.37
CA PHE A 62 9.34 -9.00 5.85
C PHE A 62 9.47 -10.25 6.73
N ASN A 63 8.33 -10.82 7.10
CA ASN A 63 8.28 -12.04 7.89
C ASN A 63 8.44 -13.26 6.98
N VAL A 64 9.60 -13.90 7.03
CA VAL A 64 9.90 -15.12 6.28
C VAL A 64 9.27 -16.32 6.99
N ILE A 65 8.42 -17.07 6.28
CA ILE A 65 7.73 -18.27 6.76
C ILE A 65 8.52 -19.52 6.40
N GLU A 66 8.91 -19.62 5.13
CA GLU A 66 9.69 -20.75 4.61
C GLU A 66 10.78 -20.22 3.67
N GLN A 67 11.93 -20.87 3.68
CA GLN A 67 13.03 -20.59 2.75
C GLN A 67 13.40 -21.89 2.03
N TYR A 68 13.40 -21.87 0.70
CA TYR A 68 13.70 -23.03 -0.14
C TYR A 68 15.12 -22.99 -0.69
N SER A 69 15.66 -21.81 -0.93
CA SER A 69 17.02 -21.59 -1.42
C SER A 69 17.56 -20.24 -0.94
N ASP A 70 18.85 -20.01 -1.17
CA ASP A 70 19.44 -18.70 -0.90
C ASP A 70 18.84 -17.63 -1.81
N PRO A 71 18.54 -16.44 -1.26
CA PRO A 71 17.99 -15.32 -2.02
C PRO A 71 19.06 -14.67 -2.89
N ILE A 72 19.27 -15.23 -4.06
CA ILE A 72 20.21 -14.68 -5.06
C ILE A 72 19.50 -13.71 -6.01
N GLU A 73 20.29 -12.95 -6.75
CA GLU A 73 19.81 -11.99 -7.76
C GLU A 73 18.82 -12.65 -8.73
N GLY A 74 17.66 -12.02 -8.91
CA GLY A 74 16.61 -12.47 -9.80
C GLY A 74 15.60 -13.43 -9.19
N THR A 75 15.88 -14.07 -8.05
CA THR A 75 14.90 -14.92 -7.34
C THR A 75 13.84 -14.07 -6.64
N CYS A 76 12.71 -14.69 -6.30
CA CYS A 76 11.56 -14.01 -5.71
C CYS A 76 11.10 -14.67 -4.41
N TRP A 77 10.69 -13.83 -3.46
CA TRP A 77 9.91 -14.22 -2.30
C TRP A 77 8.43 -14.08 -2.65
N PHE A 78 7.67 -15.14 -2.52
CA PHE A 78 6.23 -15.10 -2.76
C PHE A 78 5.46 -14.99 -1.45
N THR A 79 4.27 -14.37 -1.49
CA THR A 79 3.37 -14.35 -0.34
C THR A 79 2.65 -15.69 -0.19
N GLU A 80 2.05 -15.95 1.00
CA GLU A 80 1.25 -17.15 1.25
C GLU A 80 0.05 -17.25 0.28
N GLU A 81 -0.56 -16.13 -0.06
CA GLU A 81 -1.64 -16.07 -1.04
C GLU A 81 -1.15 -16.49 -2.42
N ALA A 82 -0.01 -15.96 -2.88
CA ALA A 82 0.62 -16.34 -4.13
C ALA A 82 1.07 -17.81 -4.13
N GLN A 83 1.59 -18.30 -3.01
CA GLN A 83 1.93 -19.73 -2.84
C GLN A 83 0.72 -20.62 -3.10
N ARG A 84 -0.41 -20.32 -2.46
CA ARG A 84 -1.66 -21.08 -2.65
C ARG A 84 -2.16 -21.02 -4.09
N ARG A 85 -2.10 -19.84 -4.70
CA ARG A 85 -2.60 -19.60 -6.06
C ARG A 85 -1.79 -20.33 -7.13
N TYR A 86 -0.47 -20.29 -7.00
CA TYR A 86 0.45 -20.87 -7.99
C TYR A 86 0.92 -22.28 -7.65
N GLY A 87 0.47 -22.86 -6.53
CA GLY A 87 0.87 -24.21 -6.11
C GLY A 87 2.38 -24.34 -5.85
N ILE A 88 3.01 -23.28 -5.27
CA ILE A 88 4.44 -23.27 -5.00
C ILE A 88 4.76 -24.22 -3.84
N THR A 89 5.75 -25.09 -4.06
CA THR A 89 6.26 -26.05 -3.06
C THR A 89 7.78 -26.13 -3.18
N ALA A 90 8.43 -26.76 -2.22
CA ALA A 90 9.89 -27.00 -2.30
C ALA A 90 10.32 -27.77 -3.57
N GLY A 91 9.43 -28.58 -4.15
CA GLY A 91 9.68 -29.34 -5.39
C GLY A 91 9.22 -28.59 -6.67
N ASN A 92 8.34 -27.60 -6.55
CA ASN A 92 7.86 -26.79 -7.68
C ASN A 92 7.99 -25.31 -7.30
N ARG A 93 9.12 -24.70 -7.68
CA ARG A 93 9.51 -23.35 -7.29
C ARG A 93 9.42 -22.31 -8.40
N THR A 94 8.91 -22.69 -9.56
CA THR A 94 8.83 -21.78 -10.71
C THR A 94 7.41 -21.28 -10.92
N VAL A 95 7.28 -19.96 -11.24
CA VAL A 95 6.00 -19.33 -11.48
C VAL A 95 6.02 -18.65 -12.84
N GLY A 96 5.06 -19.01 -13.67
CA GLY A 96 4.88 -18.47 -15.00
C GLY A 96 5.97 -18.85 -16.00
N THR A 97 5.67 -18.60 -17.27
CA THR A 97 6.60 -18.81 -18.37
C THR A 97 6.79 -17.50 -19.14
N ASN A 98 7.97 -17.32 -19.70
CA ASN A 98 8.24 -16.24 -20.64
C ASN A 98 7.70 -16.62 -22.05
N LYS A 99 7.88 -15.74 -23.02
CA LYS A 99 7.42 -15.96 -24.42
C LYS A 99 8.07 -17.16 -25.10
N ASP A 100 9.22 -17.60 -24.59
CA ASP A 100 10.01 -18.71 -25.11
C ASP A 100 9.69 -20.03 -24.38
N GLY A 101 8.74 -20.00 -23.43
CA GLY A 101 8.32 -21.16 -22.64
C GLY A 101 9.25 -21.49 -21.47
N GLU A 102 10.23 -20.62 -21.16
CA GLU A 102 11.12 -20.82 -20.04
C GLU A 102 10.49 -20.27 -18.72
N PRO A 103 10.86 -20.83 -17.56
CA PRO A 103 10.41 -20.31 -16.27
C PRO A 103 10.69 -18.81 -16.11
N GLN A 104 9.67 -18.04 -15.74
CA GLN A 104 9.79 -16.59 -15.64
C GLN A 104 10.31 -16.13 -14.29
N TYR A 105 9.82 -16.74 -13.21
CA TYR A 105 10.21 -16.39 -11.84
C TYR A 105 10.53 -17.64 -11.05
N GLU A 106 11.65 -17.61 -10.30
CA GLU A 106 12.05 -18.65 -9.38
C GLU A 106 11.78 -18.22 -7.93
N CYS A 107 11.10 -19.05 -7.17
CA CYS A 107 10.80 -18.84 -5.77
C CYS A 107 11.96 -19.27 -4.88
N CYS A 108 12.51 -18.35 -4.08
CA CYS A 108 13.50 -18.66 -3.06
C CYS A 108 12.89 -18.93 -1.68
N GLY A 109 11.62 -18.54 -1.46
CA GLY A 109 10.92 -18.80 -0.21
C GLY A 109 9.59 -18.05 -0.12
N ILE A 110 8.92 -18.26 0.99
CA ILE A 110 7.58 -17.72 1.27
C ILE A 110 7.66 -16.72 2.41
N ILE A 111 6.98 -15.61 2.22
CA ILE A 111 6.81 -14.54 3.22
C ILE A 111 5.33 -14.38 3.57
N ALA A 112 5.07 -13.83 4.76
CA ALA A 112 3.72 -13.51 5.17
C ALA A 112 3.06 -12.50 4.21
N ASP A 113 1.75 -12.60 4.09
CA ASP A 113 0.99 -11.68 3.26
C ASP A 113 1.17 -10.23 3.73
N PHE A 114 1.40 -9.33 2.80
CA PHE A 114 1.53 -7.89 3.05
C PHE A 114 0.82 -7.08 1.97
N ARG A 115 0.65 -5.79 2.20
CA ARG A 115 0.04 -4.86 1.24
C ARG A 115 1.11 -4.01 0.56
N ALA A 116 1.20 -4.12 -0.75
CA ALA A 116 2.15 -3.34 -1.55
C ALA A 116 1.55 -2.10 -2.21
N ARG A 117 0.26 -1.83 -1.99
CA ARG A 117 -0.46 -0.68 -2.55
C ARG A 117 -1.39 -0.03 -1.53
N ASP A 118 -1.80 1.19 -1.83
CA ASP A 118 -2.85 1.90 -1.10
C ASP A 118 -4.05 0.98 -0.86
N PRO A 119 -4.54 0.88 0.39
CA PRO A 119 -5.71 0.08 0.74
C PRO A 119 -6.97 0.38 -0.07
N LEU A 120 -7.06 1.58 -0.65
CA LEU A 120 -8.18 2.01 -1.50
C LEU A 120 -8.01 1.65 -2.97
N TYR A 121 -6.79 1.32 -3.38
CA TYR A 121 -6.56 0.90 -4.74
C TYR A 121 -7.12 -0.51 -4.91
N LYS A 122 -8.15 -0.64 -5.73
CA LYS A 122 -8.67 -1.96 -6.10
C LYS A 122 -7.59 -2.69 -6.90
N PRO A 123 -7.01 -3.78 -6.38
CA PRO A 123 -6.02 -4.54 -7.13
C PRO A 123 -6.64 -5.02 -8.43
N MET A 124 -5.82 -5.20 -9.46
CA MET A 124 -6.28 -5.90 -10.66
C MET A 124 -6.79 -7.28 -10.24
N PRO A 125 -7.88 -7.77 -10.85
CA PRO A 125 -8.34 -9.13 -10.62
C PRO A 125 -7.16 -10.09 -10.78
N ASP A 126 -7.04 -11.06 -9.89
CA ASP A 126 -5.96 -12.06 -9.87
C ASP A 126 -4.53 -11.48 -9.77
N SER A 127 -4.38 -10.35 -9.09
CA SER A 127 -3.07 -9.76 -8.81
C SER A 127 -2.52 -10.27 -7.49
N HIS A 128 -1.41 -11.00 -7.55
CA HIS A 128 -0.73 -11.55 -6.39
C HIS A 128 0.60 -10.81 -6.12
N LEU A 129 1.18 -11.02 -4.95
CA LEU A 129 2.37 -10.31 -4.49
C LEU A 129 3.58 -11.24 -4.42
N ALA A 130 4.70 -10.75 -4.93
CA ALA A 130 6.02 -11.31 -4.65
C ALA A 130 7.04 -10.19 -4.55
N VAL A 131 8.15 -10.43 -3.87
CA VAL A 131 9.28 -9.52 -3.74
C VAL A 131 10.46 -10.10 -4.50
N ARG A 132 10.99 -9.36 -5.46
CA ARG A 132 12.15 -9.78 -6.23
C ARG A 132 13.45 -9.32 -5.58
N ASN A 133 14.40 -10.24 -5.47
CA ASN A 133 15.75 -9.93 -5.04
C ASN A 133 16.51 -9.26 -6.20
N ARG A 134 16.85 -7.99 -6.05
CA ARG A 134 17.51 -7.24 -7.09
C ARG A 134 18.37 -6.13 -6.52
N SER A 135 19.65 -6.12 -6.88
CA SER A 135 20.64 -5.12 -6.49
C SER A 135 21.25 -4.36 -7.67
N ASP A 136 21.05 -4.85 -8.89
CA ASP A 136 21.64 -4.30 -10.12
C ASP A 136 20.99 -3.01 -10.63
N VAL A 137 19.81 -2.66 -10.14
CA VAL A 137 19.07 -1.45 -10.50
C VAL A 137 18.60 -0.73 -9.25
N CYS A 138 18.92 0.54 -9.12
CA CYS A 138 18.42 1.41 -8.07
C CYS A 138 17.63 2.57 -8.69
N MET A 139 16.39 2.74 -8.26
CA MET A 139 15.56 3.91 -8.60
C MET A 139 15.26 4.74 -7.35
N ASN A 140 15.25 4.10 -6.19
CA ASN A 140 14.93 4.70 -4.91
C ASN A 140 15.92 4.23 -3.83
N HIS A 141 16.23 5.10 -2.90
CA HIS A 141 16.97 4.76 -1.69
C HIS A 141 16.03 4.74 -0.49
N LEU A 142 16.07 3.65 0.28
CA LEU A 142 15.40 3.53 1.56
C LEU A 142 16.43 3.77 2.66
N LEU A 143 16.15 4.74 3.52
CA LEU A 143 17.07 5.15 4.56
C LEU A 143 16.41 4.96 5.93
N LYS A 144 17.13 4.33 6.85
CA LYS A 144 16.83 4.38 8.26
C LYS A 144 17.69 5.47 8.87
N VAL A 145 17.07 6.51 9.39
CA VAL A 145 17.74 7.67 9.97
C VAL A 145 17.59 7.71 11.49
N ARG A 146 18.53 8.40 12.14
CA ARG A 146 18.54 8.63 13.59
C ARG A 146 18.68 10.12 13.88
N GLY A 147 18.28 10.53 15.08
CA GLY A 147 18.37 11.91 15.52
C GLY A 147 17.21 12.77 15.05
N ASP A 148 17.46 14.05 14.85
CA ASP A 148 16.44 15.00 14.44
C ASP A 148 16.02 14.80 12.97
N ARG A 149 14.70 14.75 12.75
CA ARG A 149 14.11 14.51 11.40
C ARG A 149 14.47 15.59 10.39
N ALA A 150 14.48 16.86 10.80
CA ALA A 150 14.75 17.97 9.91
C ALA A 150 16.23 18.02 9.53
N GLU A 151 17.11 17.75 10.49
CA GLU A 151 18.55 17.68 10.24
C GLU A 151 18.90 16.53 9.27
N ALA A 152 18.37 15.34 9.52
CA ALA A 152 18.56 14.19 8.65
C ALA A 152 18.06 14.45 7.22
N LEU A 153 16.86 15.04 7.08
CA LEU A 153 16.30 15.38 5.78
C LEU A 153 17.16 16.38 5.00
N ASN A 154 17.68 17.39 5.70
CA ASN A 154 18.58 18.40 5.08
C ASN A 154 19.90 17.76 4.64
N ALA A 155 20.52 16.92 5.48
CA ALA A 155 21.75 16.21 5.13
C ALA A 155 21.57 15.32 3.89
N VAL A 156 20.47 14.58 3.80
CA VAL A 156 20.14 13.77 2.63
C VAL A 156 19.91 14.63 1.38
N ARG A 157 19.22 15.76 1.50
CA ARG A 157 19.03 16.70 0.38
C ARG A 157 20.33 17.30 -0.12
N GLU A 158 21.24 17.64 0.76
CA GLU A 158 22.57 18.16 0.38
C GLU A 158 23.38 17.08 -0.35
N ALA A 159 23.42 15.86 0.18
CA ALA A 159 24.10 14.74 -0.48
C ALA A 159 23.54 14.48 -1.89
N TRP A 160 22.22 14.53 -2.06
CA TRP A 160 21.60 14.44 -3.38
C TRP A 160 21.99 15.59 -4.30
N ARG A 161 21.93 16.83 -3.85
CA ARG A 161 22.30 18.00 -4.66
C ARG A 161 23.73 17.95 -5.15
N ASP A 162 24.65 17.50 -4.31
CA ASP A 162 26.06 17.36 -4.65
C ASP A 162 26.28 16.31 -5.73
N VAL A 163 25.62 15.14 -5.60
CA VAL A 163 25.71 14.09 -6.63
C VAL A 163 25.04 14.54 -7.92
N ALA A 164 23.86 15.17 -7.85
CA ALA A 164 23.18 15.68 -9.02
C ALA A 164 24.03 16.71 -9.78
N LYS A 165 24.70 17.61 -9.07
CA LYS A 165 25.62 18.58 -9.66
C LYS A 165 26.82 17.91 -10.33
N GLU A 166 27.38 16.90 -9.69
CA GLU A 166 28.58 16.21 -10.17
C GLU A 166 28.31 15.33 -11.41
N TYR A 167 27.20 14.56 -11.39
CA TYR A 167 26.89 13.56 -12.41
C TYR A 167 25.88 14.00 -13.47
N ILE A 168 25.00 14.94 -13.14
CA ILE A 168 23.94 15.42 -14.05
C ILE A 168 24.24 16.84 -14.56
N GLY A 169 25.12 17.56 -13.87
CA GLY A 169 25.54 18.92 -14.24
C GLY A 169 24.55 20.02 -13.87
N VAL A 170 23.37 19.69 -13.34
CA VAL A 170 22.34 20.63 -12.86
C VAL A 170 21.81 20.13 -11.51
N PRO A 171 21.59 21.06 -10.56
CA PRO A 171 20.92 20.71 -9.33
C PRO A 171 19.48 20.29 -9.68
N ARG A 172 19.14 19.05 -9.33
CA ARG A 172 17.79 18.51 -9.51
C ARG A 172 17.16 18.27 -8.14
N GLU A 173 15.93 18.72 -7.99
CA GLU A 173 15.14 18.34 -6.83
C GLU A 173 14.64 16.91 -6.99
N THR A 174 14.60 16.18 -5.89
CA THR A 174 14.00 14.84 -5.81
C THR A 174 13.05 14.80 -4.63
N ASP A 175 12.07 13.93 -4.73
CA ASP A 175 11.12 13.74 -3.65
C ASP A 175 11.79 12.95 -2.52
N ILE A 176 11.94 13.61 -1.38
CA ILE A 176 12.47 13.01 -0.15
C ILE A 176 11.43 13.20 0.93
N TYR A 177 10.90 12.10 1.43
CA TYR A 177 9.86 12.11 2.45
C TYR A 177 10.01 10.94 3.42
N TYR A 178 9.45 11.09 4.58
CA TYR A 178 9.32 9.98 5.51
C TYR A 178 8.15 9.08 5.10
N ILE A 179 8.34 7.77 5.20
CA ILE A 179 7.31 6.78 4.82
C ILE A 179 6.04 7.00 5.65
N ASP A 180 6.18 7.36 6.94
CA ASP A 180 5.04 7.63 7.81
C ASP A 180 4.20 8.82 7.31
N ASP A 181 4.86 9.89 6.86
CA ASP A 181 4.18 11.09 6.33
C ASP A 181 3.50 10.75 4.99
N PHE A 182 4.18 10.01 4.12
CA PHE A 182 3.60 9.54 2.86
C PHE A 182 2.36 8.66 3.08
N LEU A 183 2.43 7.73 4.04
CA LEU A 183 1.29 6.90 4.43
C LEU A 183 0.14 7.74 5.01
N ALA A 184 0.45 8.70 5.85
CA ALA A 184 -0.55 9.60 6.43
C ALA A 184 -1.25 10.42 5.34
N ASP A 185 -0.50 10.94 4.38
CA ASP A 185 -1.03 11.73 3.26
C ASP A 185 -1.89 10.88 2.32
N SER A 186 -1.45 9.66 1.99
CA SER A 186 -2.22 8.74 1.14
C SER A 186 -3.57 8.38 1.78
N LEU A 187 -3.63 8.28 3.11
CA LEU A 187 -4.86 7.98 3.86
C LEU A 187 -5.73 9.23 4.12
N THR A 188 -5.21 10.43 3.91
CA THR A 188 -5.94 11.68 4.21
C THR A 188 -7.19 11.83 3.33
N GLY A 189 -7.12 11.47 2.06
CA GLY A 189 -8.28 11.47 1.15
C GLY A 189 -9.40 10.57 1.66
N THR A 190 -9.08 9.36 2.09
CA THR A 190 -10.02 8.39 2.67
C THR A 190 -10.65 8.91 3.96
N ARG A 191 -9.82 9.47 4.82
CA ARG A 191 -10.26 10.02 6.10
C ARG A 191 -11.24 11.17 5.92
N ASN A 192 -11.01 12.03 4.94
CA ASN A 192 -11.91 13.12 4.60
C ASN A 192 -13.24 12.62 4.02
N THR A 193 -13.19 11.62 3.12
CA THR A 193 -14.39 10.97 2.59
C THR A 193 -15.19 10.30 3.71
N MET A 194 -14.53 9.63 4.63
CA MET A 194 -15.18 9.00 5.80
C MET A 194 -15.86 10.02 6.71
N LYS A 195 -15.22 11.17 6.97
CA LYS A 195 -15.83 12.28 7.72
C LYS A 195 -17.08 12.82 7.01
N LEU A 196 -17.02 12.99 5.70
CA LEU A 196 -18.14 13.45 4.89
C LEU A 196 -19.33 12.47 4.98
N VAL A 197 -19.08 11.17 4.78
CA VAL A 197 -20.12 10.13 4.91
C VAL A 197 -20.72 10.12 6.30
N MET A 198 -19.92 10.21 7.36
CA MET A 198 -20.41 10.30 8.74
C MET A 198 -21.31 11.53 8.96
N THR A 199 -20.93 12.68 8.41
CA THR A 199 -21.76 13.89 8.51
C THR A 199 -23.10 13.71 7.83
N PHE A 200 -23.15 13.13 6.63
CA PHE A 200 -24.42 12.83 5.95
C PHE A 200 -25.25 11.80 6.68
N MET A 201 -24.63 10.79 7.29
CA MET A 201 -25.33 9.79 8.08
C MET A 201 -26.01 10.41 9.30
N VAL A 202 -25.33 11.32 10.01
CA VAL A 202 -25.93 12.04 11.15
C VAL A 202 -27.12 12.90 10.69
N LEU A 203 -26.96 13.63 9.57
CA LEU A 203 -28.06 14.42 9.00
C LEU A 203 -29.25 13.55 8.61
N ALA A 204 -29.02 12.40 7.99
CA ALA A 204 -30.09 11.45 7.62
C ALA A 204 -30.85 10.94 8.85
N ILE A 205 -30.15 10.63 9.93
CA ILE A 205 -30.76 10.20 11.21
C ILE A 205 -31.62 11.33 11.78
N LEU A 206 -31.12 12.56 11.78
CA LEU A 206 -31.90 13.72 12.27
C LEU A 206 -33.18 13.95 11.46
N VAL A 207 -33.09 13.91 10.13
CA VAL A 207 -34.26 14.08 9.24
C VAL A 207 -35.26 12.95 9.47
N SER A 208 -34.78 11.70 9.60
CA SER A 208 -35.65 10.56 9.89
C SER A 208 -36.36 10.68 11.24
N ALA A 209 -35.63 11.13 12.27
CA ALA A 209 -36.19 11.37 13.60
C ALA A 209 -37.25 12.47 13.58
N LEU A 210 -37.00 13.59 12.86
CA LEU A 210 -38.00 14.65 12.67
C LEU A 210 -39.24 14.16 11.93
N GLY A 211 -39.06 13.32 10.90
CA GLY A 211 -40.18 12.71 10.18
C GLY A 211 -41.06 11.84 11.07
N LEU A 212 -40.43 10.98 11.90
CA LEU A 212 -41.16 10.15 12.87
C LEU A 212 -41.86 11.00 13.92
N PHE A 213 -41.21 12.05 14.41
CA PHE A 213 -41.82 12.97 15.38
C PHE A 213 -43.04 13.67 14.79
N ALA A 214 -42.92 14.22 13.58
CA ALA A 214 -44.01 14.88 12.89
C ALA A 214 -45.25 13.94 12.68
N MET A 215 -44.96 12.69 12.25
CA MET A 215 -46.02 11.68 12.11
C MET A 215 -46.65 11.33 13.44
N SER A 216 -45.90 11.20 14.52
CA SER A 216 -46.41 10.92 15.85
C SER A 216 -47.34 12.03 16.35
N VAL A 217 -46.97 13.30 16.18
CA VAL A 217 -47.77 14.45 16.53
C VAL A 217 -49.09 14.45 15.72
N TYR A 218 -49.00 14.25 14.42
CA TYR A 218 -50.17 14.21 13.54
C TYR A 218 -51.14 13.10 13.93
N TYR A 219 -50.67 11.88 14.20
CA TYR A 219 -51.50 10.79 14.67
C TYR A 219 -52.18 11.07 16.02
N THR A 220 -51.44 11.69 16.93
CA THR A 220 -52.00 12.05 18.25
C THR A 220 -53.11 13.08 18.13
N GLU A 221 -52.94 14.11 17.30
CA GLU A 221 -53.98 15.11 17.04
C GLU A 221 -55.22 14.50 16.36
N GLN A 222 -55.03 13.60 15.39
CA GLN A 222 -56.11 12.91 14.71
C GLN A 222 -56.91 12.00 15.67
N GLN A 223 -56.24 11.26 16.54
CA GLN A 223 -56.87 10.43 17.56
C GLN A 223 -57.63 11.27 18.59
N ALA A 224 -57.05 12.38 19.05
CA ALA A 224 -57.70 13.30 19.97
C ALA A 224 -59.02 13.83 19.39
N ARG A 225 -59.05 14.19 18.10
CA ARG A 225 -60.24 14.63 17.40
C ARG A 225 -61.30 13.53 17.27
N GLN A 226 -60.90 12.28 17.00
CA GLN A 226 -61.79 11.13 16.94
C GLN A 226 -62.42 10.80 18.31
N ILE A 227 -61.57 10.86 19.36
CA ILE A 227 -62.06 10.63 20.75
C ILE A 227 -63.04 11.70 21.17
N ALA A 228 -62.76 12.97 20.83
CA ALA A 228 -63.70 14.08 21.12
C ALA A 228 -65.09 13.88 20.44
N LEU A 229 -65.07 13.49 19.14
CA LEU A 229 -66.28 13.17 18.41
C LEU A 229 -67.03 12.00 19.04
N ARG A 230 -66.35 10.91 19.41
CA ARG A 230 -67.02 9.75 20.09
C ARG A 230 -67.60 10.13 21.44
N LYS A 231 -66.94 11.03 22.18
CA LYS A 231 -67.41 11.51 23.47
C LYS A 231 -68.68 12.35 23.33
N ILE A 232 -68.79 13.16 22.27
CA ILE A 232 -70.03 13.95 21.96
C ILE A 232 -71.20 13.04 21.58
N PHE A 233 -70.96 11.95 20.85
CA PHE A 233 -72.00 10.98 20.47
C PHE A 233 -72.29 9.90 21.53
N GLY A 234 -71.87 10.07 22.78
CA GLY A 234 -72.26 9.27 23.94
C GLY A 234 -71.64 7.87 24.04
N SER A 235 -70.57 7.60 23.27
CA SER A 235 -69.81 6.36 23.40
C SER A 235 -68.85 6.47 24.57
N GLY A 236 -69.18 5.83 25.68
CA GLY A 236 -68.28 5.70 26.83
C GLY A 236 -67.03 4.96 26.49
N VAL A 237 -65.87 5.51 26.91
CA VAL A 237 -64.56 4.83 26.82
C VAL A 237 -64.61 3.65 27.80
N LYS A 238 -64.66 2.41 27.29
CA LYS A 238 -64.30 1.22 28.05
C LYS A 238 -62.78 1.03 28.02
#